data_357f67607435d87e4b57e3147b5e278f
#
_entry.id   357f67607435d87e4b57e3147b5e278f
#
_cell.length_a   1.000
_cell.length_b   1.000
_cell.length_c   1.000
_cell.angle_alpha   90.00
_cell.angle_beta   90.00
_cell.angle_gamma   90.00
#
_symmetry.space_group_name_H-M   'P 1'
#
loop_
_entity.id
_entity.type
_entity.pdbx_description
1 polymer ?
#
loop_
_entity_poly.entity_id
_entity_poly.type
_entity_poly.pdbx_seq_one_letter_code
_entity_poly.pdbx_strand_id
1 'polypeptide(L)'
;MPSLFARLRPASPPSSVAYDAAVNVARQPHWYRAGAVPDTMDGRFAVLATVCALVALRLEADGEGGNAPGVALTEAFIADMDAQMRQEGFDATLGKKVRHLVGSLASRVDRWRGVTDANWNEVVRRSLYRDQPVADDTLAHSVDRLRGLRKKLAALTLDKVIEGHWA
;
A
#
# COMPACT_ATOMS: atom_id res chain seq x y z
N MET A 1 19.26 -41.30 2.08
CA MET A 1 17.96 -41.00 1.42
C MET A 1 17.36 -39.76 2.06
N PRO A 2 17.38 -38.60 1.43
CA PRO A 2 16.68 -37.43 1.98
C PRO A 2 15.18 -37.69 1.90
N SER A 3 14.53 -37.53 3.03
CA SER A 3 13.07 -37.74 3.22
C SER A 3 12.26 -36.91 2.25
N LEU A 4 11.33 -37.54 1.53
CA LEU A 4 10.35 -36.89 0.64
C LEU A 4 9.51 -35.81 1.36
N PHE A 5 9.42 -35.86 2.69
CA PHE A 5 8.68 -34.93 3.54
C PHE A 5 9.39 -33.58 3.75
N ALA A 6 10.67 -33.45 3.39
CA ALA A 6 11.38 -32.17 3.46
C ALA A 6 10.92 -31.15 2.41
N ARG A 7 10.12 -31.56 1.41
CA ARG A 7 9.59 -30.71 0.33
C ARG A 7 8.23 -30.08 0.59
N LEU A 8 7.62 -30.37 1.74
CA LEU A 8 6.29 -29.86 2.13
C LEU A 8 6.35 -28.80 3.25
N ARG A 9 7.49 -28.11 3.42
CA ARG A 9 7.42 -26.87 4.19
C ARG A 9 6.58 -25.88 3.39
N PRO A 10 5.47 -25.36 3.97
CA PRO A 10 4.81 -24.24 3.35
C PRO A 10 5.84 -23.14 3.12
N ALA A 11 5.90 -22.61 1.91
CA ALA A 11 6.78 -21.49 1.60
C ALA A 11 6.51 -20.40 2.65
N SER A 12 7.58 -19.84 3.22
CA SER A 12 7.43 -18.71 4.13
C SER A 12 6.58 -17.65 3.43
N PRO A 13 5.66 -16.98 4.16
CA PRO A 13 4.85 -15.95 3.53
C PRO A 13 5.77 -14.91 2.89
N PRO A 14 5.37 -14.32 1.75
CA PRO A 14 6.13 -13.27 1.10
C PRO A 14 6.48 -12.19 2.12
N SER A 15 7.74 -11.80 2.21
CA SER A 15 8.22 -10.78 3.12
C SER A 15 8.80 -9.61 2.35
N SER A 16 8.52 -8.38 2.81
CA SER A 16 9.07 -7.15 2.27
C SER A 16 9.18 -6.12 3.38
N VAL A 17 10.41 -5.69 3.67
CA VAL A 17 10.65 -4.64 4.68
C VAL A 17 9.98 -3.33 4.28
N ALA A 18 9.96 -3.02 2.98
CA ALA A 18 9.22 -1.86 2.46
C ALA A 18 7.71 -2.00 2.69
N TYR A 19 7.14 -3.21 2.60
CA TYR A 19 5.75 -3.44 2.94
C TYR A 19 5.48 -3.27 4.44
N ASP A 20 6.34 -3.81 5.31
CA ASP A 20 6.21 -3.64 6.76
C ASP A 20 6.26 -2.15 7.15
N ALA A 21 7.14 -1.38 6.49
CA ALA A 21 7.20 0.07 6.64
C ALA A 21 5.89 0.75 6.18
N ALA A 22 5.29 0.29 5.08
CA ALA A 22 4.00 0.79 4.60
C ALA A 22 2.87 0.52 5.61
N VAL A 23 2.86 -0.67 6.21
CA VAL A 23 1.91 -1.03 7.28
C VAL A 23 2.08 -0.10 8.49
N ASN A 24 3.32 0.17 8.91
CA ASN A 24 3.60 1.07 10.03
C ASN A 24 3.09 2.50 9.76
N VAL A 25 3.33 3.03 8.56
CA VAL A 25 2.82 4.36 8.15
C VAL A 25 1.29 4.36 8.11
N ALA A 26 0.68 3.33 7.53
CA ALA A 26 -0.78 3.25 7.42
C ALA A 26 -1.51 3.11 8.77
N ARG A 27 -0.84 2.58 9.77
CA ARG A 27 -1.37 2.43 11.15
C ARG A 27 -1.27 3.69 11.99
N GLN A 28 -0.60 4.74 11.52
CA GLN A 28 -0.46 5.96 12.30
C GLN A 28 -1.83 6.61 12.59
N PRO A 29 -2.10 6.98 13.86
CA PRO A 29 -3.42 7.46 14.29
C PRO A 29 -3.90 8.72 13.58
N HIS A 30 -3.00 9.54 13.06
CA HIS A 30 -3.37 10.79 12.41
C HIS A 30 -4.27 10.61 11.18
N TRP A 31 -4.18 9.46 10.47
CA TRP A 31 -5.06 9.17 9.34
C TRP A 31 -6.53 9.10 9.74
N TYR A 32 -6.79 8.49 10.90
CA TYR A 32 -8.13 8.18 11.41
C TYR A 32 -8.69 9.27 12.31
N ARG A 33 -7.82 10.09 12.92
CA ARG A 33 -8.21 11.22 13.77
C ARG A 33 -8.27 12.50 12.96
N ALA A 34 -7.15 13.16 12.70
CA ALA A 34 -7.08 14.41 11.95
C ALA A 34 -7.48 14.24 10.48
N GLY A 35 -7.13 13.12 9.86
CA GLY A 35 -7.53 12.78 8.50
C GLY A 35 -8.95 12.23 8.37
N ALA A 36 -9.61 11.89 9.47
CA ALA A 36 -10.98 11.35 9.53
C ALA A 36 -11.27 10.22 8.52
N VAL A 37 -10.23 9.47 8.12
CA VAL A 37 -10.47 8.22 7.37
C VAL A 37 -11.22 7.27 8.30
N PRO A 38 -12.32 6.63 7.85
CA PRO A 38 -13.04 5.69 8.70
C PRO A 38 -12.13 4.57 9.22
N ASP A 39 -12.12 4.35 10.54
CA ASP A 39 -11.35 3.28 11.16
C ASP A 39 -12.08 1.92 11.01
N THR A 40 -12.28 1.55 9.77
CA THR A 40 -12.89 0.30 9.31
C THR A 40 -11.89 -0.48 8.49
N MET A 41 -12.19 -1.73 8.15
CA MET A 41 -11.35 -2.51 7.23
C MET A 41 -11.14 -1.76 5.90
N ASP A 42 -12.20 -1.21 5.33
CA ASP A 42 -12.14 -0.46 4.07
C ASP A 42 -11.29 0.80 4.17
N GLY A 43 -11.40 1.55 5.26
CA GLY A 43 -10.58 2.75 5.50
C GLY A 43 -9.11 2.42 5.70
N ARG A 44 -8.81 1.39 6.50
CA ARG A 44 -7.45 0.90 6.70
C ARG A 44 -6.83 0.38 5.40
N PHE A 45 -7.61 -0.37 4.60
CA PHE A 45 -7.20 -0.78 3.26
C PHE A 45 -6.91 0.42 2.35
N ALA A 46 -7.76 1.44 2.36
CA ALA A 46 -7.58 2.63 1.52
C ALA A 46 -6.26 3.37 1.83
N VAL A 47 -5.92 3.53 3.11
CA VAL A 47 -4.65 4.14 3.52
C VAL A 47 -3.47 3.27 3.11
N LEU A 48 -3.47 1.98 3.47
CA LEU A 48 -2.37 1.06 3.17
C LEU A 48 -2.12 0.93 1.67
N ALA A 49 -3.17 0.72 0.87
CA ALA A 49 -3.05 0.63 -0.58
C ALA A 49 -2.54 1.92 -1.22
N THR A 50 -2.88 3.08 -0.65
CA THR A 50 -2.37 4.38 -1.12
C THR A 50 -0.88 4.53 -0.80
N VAL A 51 -0.45 4.18 0.41
CA VAL A 51 0.97 4.18 0.79
C VAL A 51 1.76 3.22 -0.09
N CYS A 52 1.28 1.98 -0.29
CA CYS A 52 1.90 1.00 -1.18
C CYS A 52 2.01 1.51 -2.62
N ALA A 53 0.98 2.21 -3.13
CA ALA A 53 1.03 2.80 -4.47
C ALA A 53 2.15 3.84 -4.61
N LEU A 54 2.35 4.69 -3.62
CA LEU A 54 3.45 5.68 -3.63
C LEU A 54 4.83 5.00 -3.58
N VAL A 55 4.97 3.95 -2.78
CA VAL A 55 6.22 3.17 -2.71
C VAL A 55 6.47 2.45 -4.04
N ALA A 56 5.45 1.82 -4.63
CA ALA A 56 5.56 1.15 -5.92
C ALA A 56 6.03 2.12 -7.02
N LEU A 57 5.44 3.31 -7.10
CA LEU A 57 5.87 4.35 -8.04
C LEU A 57 7.31 4.80 -7.82
N ARG A 58 7.74 4.90 -6.54
CA ARG A 58 9.13 5.23 -6.24
C ARG A 58 10.08 4.13 -6.71
N LEU A 59 9.72 2.85 -6.51
CA LEU A 59 10.51 1.71 -6.99
C LEU A 59 10.55 1.64 -8.51
N GLU A 60 9.42 1.88 -9.20
CA GLU A 60 9.38 1.95 -10.67
C GLU A 60 10.35 2.99 -11.25
N ALA A 61 10.57 4.10 -10.54
CA ALA A 61 11.47 5.16 -10.98
C ALA A 61 12.96 4.72 -11.04
N ASP A 62 13.32 3.65 -10.35
CA ASP A 62 14.67 3.06 -10.38
C ASP A 62 14.85 2.00 -11.50
N GLY A 63 13.86 1.82 -12.37
CA GLY A 63 13.93 0.89 -13.50
C GLY A 63 14.15 -0.55 -13.06
N GLU A 64 15.12 -1.25 -13.66
CA GLU A 64 15.39 -2.66 -13.37
C GLU A 64 15.67 -2.94 -11.89
N GLY A 65 16.38 -2.05 -11.21
CA GLY A 65 16.68 -2.18 -9.77
C GLY A 65 15.45 -2.19 -8.87
N GLY A 66 14.38 -1.53 -9.29
CA GLY A 66 13.11 -1.47 -8.58
C GLY A 66 12.15 -2.63 -8.85
N ASN A 67 12.39 -3.45 -9.90
CA ASN A 67 11.45 -4.50 -10.30
C ASN A 67 11.27 -5.58 -9.23
N ALA A 68 12.33 -6.20 -8.76
CA ALA A 68 12.24 -7.25 -7.75
C ALA A 68 11.66 -6.76 -6.41
N PRO A 69 12.09 -5.59 -5.86
CA PRO A 69 11.45 -5.00 -4.68
C PRO A 69 9.98 -4.65 -4.90
N GLY A 70 9.59 -4.18 -6.08
CA GLY A 70 8.20 -3.88 -6.42
C GLY A 70 7.32 -5.13 -6.44
N VAL A 71 7.81 -6.23 -6.97
CA VAL A 71 7.15 -7.54 -6.92
C VAL A 71 6.99 -8.00 -5.47
N ALA A 72 8.07 -7.96 -4.68
CA ALA A 72 8.04 -8.35 -3.27
C ALA A 72 7.03 -7.52 -2.45
N LEU A 73 6.96 -6.21 -2.67
CA LEU A 73 5.96 -5.32 -2.06
C LEU A 73 4.53 -5.77 -2.40
N THR A 74 4.27 -6.05 -3.68
CA THR A 74 2.95 -6.44 -4.17
C THR A 74 2.53 -7.81 -3.62
N GLU A 75 3.43 -8.78 -3.62
CA GLU A 75 3.17 -10.13 -3.08
C GLU A 75 2.89 -10.08 -1.58
N ALA A 76 3.66 -9.29 -0.81
CA ALA A 76 3.42 -9.10 0.62
C ALA A 76 2.07 -8.44 0.90
N PHE A 77 1.71 -7.40 0.13
CA PHE A 77 0.40 -6.76 0.20
C PHE A 77 -0.75 -7.75 -0.05
N ILE A 78 -0.65 -8.57 -1.11
CA ILE A 78 -1.68 -9.55 -1.45
C ILE A 78 -1.81 -10.61 -0.36
N ALA A 79 -0.68 -11.12 0.14
CA ALA A 79 -0.68 -12.16 1.19
C ALA A 79 -1.30 -11.66 2.49
N ASP A 80 -0.99 -10.44 2.92
CA ASP A 80 -1.56 -9.85 4.13
C ASP A 80 -3.06 -9.58 3.97
N MET A 81 -3.48 -9.03 2.84
CA MET A 81 -4.90 -8.79 2.56
C MET A 81 -5.70 -10.09 2.48
N ASP A 82 -5.15 -11.14 1.87
CA ASP A 82 -5.79 -12.45 1.84
C ASP A 82 -5.94 -13.03 3.26
N ALA A 83 -4.90 -12.93 4.08
CA ALA A 83 -4.94 -13.37 5.48
C ALA A 83 -6.00 -12.62 6.30
N GLN A 84 -6.08 -11.29 6.17
CA GLN A 84 -7.08 -10.47 6.86
C GLN A 84 -8.51 -10.83 6.41
N MET A 85 -8.75 -11.00 5.11
CA MET A 85 -10.07 -11.41 4.61
C MET A 85 -10.49 -12.80 5.10
N ARG A 86 -9.57 -13.73 5.22
CA ARG A 86 -9.86 -15.07 5.80
C ARG A 86 -10.24 -15.00 7.26
N GLN A 87 -9.58 -14.14 8.04
CA GLN A 87 -9.92 -13.92 9.46
C GLN A 87 -11.32 -13.34 9.64
N GLU A 88 -11.81 -12.54 8.69
CA GLU A 88 -13.17 -11.98 8.69
C GLU A 88 -14.23 -12.96 8.16
N GLY A 89 -13.85 -14.20 7.83
CA GLY A 89 -14.78 -15.23 7.38
C GLY A 89 -15.22 -15.13 5.91
N PHE A 90 -14.53 -14.34 5.10
CA PHE A 90 -14.79 -14.28 3.67
C PHE A 90 -14.20 -15.49 2.95
N ASP A 91 -15.01 -16.51 2.73
CA ASP A 91 -14.64 -17.74 2.03
C ASP A 91 -14.94 -17.67 0.52
N ALA A 92 -14.43 -16.66 -0.18
CA ALA A 92 -14.56 -16.57 -1.62
C ALA A 92 -13.37 -17.23 -2.34
N THR A 93 -13.63 -17.72 -3.54
CA THR A 93 -12.62 -18.33 -4.41
C THR A 93 -11.36 -17.46 -4.51
N LEU A 94 -10.24 -17.96 -4.02
CA LEU A 94 -8.94 -17.29 -3.88
C LEU A 94 -8.54 -16.50 -5.13
N GLY A 95 -8.72 -17.06 -6.32
CA GLY A 95 -8.32 -16.42 -7.58
C GLY A 95 -9.08 -15.13 -7.93
N LYS A 96 -10.38 -15.00 -7.57
CA LYS A 96 -11.15 -13.75 -7.78
C LYS A 96 -10.69 -12.65 -6.84
N LYS A 97 -10.45 -13.00 -5.57
CA LYS A 97 -9.97 -12.03 -4.56
C LYS A 97 -8.59 -11.49 -4.90
N VAL A 98 -7.65 -12.38 -5.24
CA VAL A 98 -6.29 -11.97 -5.63
C VAL A 98 -6.34 -11.03 -6.83
N ARG A 99 -7.10 -11.35 -7.88
CA ARG A 99 -7.26 -10.45 -9.04
C ARG A 99 -7.87 -9.11 -8.68
N HIS A 100 -8.85 -9.09 -7.77
CA HIS A 100 -9.45 -7.85 -7.29
C HIS A 100 -8.45 -6.98 -6.53
N LEU A 101 -7.66 -7.58 -5.64
CA LEU A 101 -6.63 -6.88 -4.86
C LEU A 101 -5.52 -6.33 -5.76
N VAL A 102 -5.02 -7.13 -6.68
CA VAL A 102 -4.01 -6.70 -7.67
C VAL A 102 -4.56 -5.55 -8.52
N GLY A 103 -5.79 -5.68 -9.03
CA GLY A 103 -6.44 -4.64 -9.82
C GLY A 103 -6.68 -3.35 -9.02
N SER A 104 -7.03 -3.46 -7.75
CA SER A 104 -7.24 -2.31 -6.86
C SER A 104 -5.93 -1.57 -6.59
N LEU A 105 -4.83 -2.28 -6.35
CA LEU A 105 -3.51 -1.67 -6.18
C LEU A 105 -3.02 -1.03 -7.48
N ALA A 106 -3.11 -1.76 -8.60
CA ALA A 106 -2.71 -1.25 -9.93
C ALA A 106 -3.47 0.03 -10.30
N SER A 107 -4.78 0.05 -10.11
CA SER A 107 -5.62 1.25 -10.35
C SER A 107 -5.20 2.44 -9.49
N ARG A 108 -4.76 2.20 -8.25
CA ARG A 108 -4.21 3.27 -7.41
C ARG A 108 -2.86 3.75 -7.92
N VAL A 109 -1.96 2.85 -8.27
CA VAL A 109 -0.66 3.21 -8.86
C VAL A 109 -0.86 4.09 -10.08
N ASP A 110 -1.76 3.73 -11.00
CA ASP A 110 -2.05 4.54 -12.19
C ASP A 110 -2.61 5.92 -11.85
N ARG A 111 -3.52 5.99 -10.89
CA ARG A 111 -4.08 7.27 -10.42
C ARG A 111 -3.00 8.17 -9.83
N TRP A 112 -2.12 7.63 -9.00
CA TRP A 112 -1.04 8.38 -8.37
C TRP A 112 0.10 8.73 -9.34
N ARG A 113 0.28 7.96 -10.41
CA ARG A 113 1.19 8.31 -11.51
C ARG A 113 0.74 9.58 -12.23
N GLY A 114 -0.56 9.78 -12.37
CA GLY A 114 -1.17 10.95 -12.99
C GLY A 114 -1.34 12.17 -12.06
N VAL A 115 -0.85 12.13 -10.81
CA VAL A 115 -1.00 13.25 -9.89
C VAL A 115 -0.13 14.44 -10.29
N THR A 116 -0.74 15.63 -10.31
CA THR A 116 -0.12 16.93 -10.57
C THR A 116 -0.48 17.90 -9.43
N ASP A 117 0.16 19.05 -9.36
CA ASP A 117 -0.17 20.05 -8.33
C ASP A 117 -1.62 20.51 -8.37
N ALA A 118 -2.26 20.44 -9.54
CA ALA A 118 -3.65 20.86 -9.72
C ALA A 118 -4.69 19.85 -9.22
N ASN A 119 -4.37 18.55 -9.15
CA ASN A 119 -5.36 17.50 -8.85
C ASN A 119 -5.13 16.72 -7.55
N TRP A 120 -4.23 17.16 -6.68
CA TRP A 120 -3.93 16.48 -5.40
C TRP A 120 -5.19 16.22 -4.57
N ASN A 121 -6.02 17.24 -4.38
CA ASN A 121 -7.23 17.12 -3.55
C ASN A 121 -8.19 16.07 -4.10
N GLU A 122 -8.39 16.02 -5.42
CA GLU A 122 -9.24 15.02 -6.08
C GLU A 122 -8.66 13.62 -5.90
N VAL A 123 -7.37 13.44 -6.17
CA VAL A 123 -6.70 12.13 -6.08
C VAL A 123 -6.73 11.61 -4.65
N VAL A 124 -6.48 12.45 -3.64
CA VAL A 124 -6.57 12.08 -2.23
C VAL A 124 -8.00 11.73 -1.83
N ARG A 125 -8.99 12.57 -2.22
CA ARG A 125 -10.39 12.32 -1.92
C ARG A 125 -10.84 10.96 -2.46
N ARG A 126 -10.52 10.67 -3.71
CA ARG A 126 -10.83 9.37 -4.33
C ARG A 126 -10.11 8.20 -3.67
N SER A 127 -8.85 8.38 -3.29
CA SER A 127 -8.02 7.29 -2.75
C SER A 127 -8.36 6.94 -1.31
N LEU A 128 -8.64 7.91 -0.46
CA LEU A 128 -8.86 7.71 0.98
C LEU A 128 -10.33 7.75 1.39
N TYR A 129 -11.16 8.54 0.70
CA TYR A 129 -12.54 8.81 1.12
C TYR A 129 -13.59 8.29 0.14
N ARG A 130 -13.19 7.59 -0.93
CA ARG A 130 -14.10 7.06 -1.97
C ARG A 130 -15.04 8.13 -2.54
N ASP A 131 -14.50 9.32 -2.80
CA ASP A 131 -15.23 10.50 -3.26
C ASP A 131 -16.32 11.01 -2.31
N GLN A 132 -16.37 10.50 -1.05
CA GLN A 132 -17.29 11.02 -0.04
C GLN A 132 -16.88 12.42 0.37
N PRO A 133 -17.86 13.27 0.74
CA PRO A 133 -17.56 14.60 1.28
C PRO A 133 -16.69 14.53 2.52
N VAL A 134 -15.71 15.40 2.59
CA VAL A 134 -14.80 15.55 3.73
C VAL A 134 -14.50 17.03 3.93
N ALA A 135 -14.36 17.47 5.18
CA ALA A 135 -14.04 18.85 5.50
C ALA A 135 -12.69 19.27 4.90
N ASP A 136 -12.56 20.53 4.51
CA ASP A 136 -11.37 21.02 3.78
C ASP A 136 -10.09 20.92 4.61
N ASP A 137 -10.16 21.18 5.91
CA ASP A 137 -9.01 21.04 6.83
C ASP A 137 -8.56 19.57 7.00
N THR A 138 -9.53 18.68 7.06
CA THR A 138 -9.31 17.23 7.10
C THR A 138 -8.65 16.72 5.81
N LEU A 139 -9.16 17.17 4.67
CA LEU A 139 -8.57 16.84 3.38
C LEU A 139 -7.15 17.41 3.26
N ALA A 140 -6.95 18.67 3.66
CA ALA A 140 -5.66 19.35 3.65
C ALA A 140 -4.62 18.57 4.50
N HIS A 141 -5.03 18.09 5.69
CA HIS A 141 -4.17 17.24 6.52
C HIS A 141 -3.68 16.01 5.76
N SER A 142 -4.57 15.27 5.13
CA SER A 142 -4.22 14.05 4.38
C SER A 142 -3.37 14.34 3.14
N VAL A 143 -3.66 15.44 2.43
CA VAL A 143 -2.84 15.92 1.31
C VAL A 143 -1.42 16.23 1.76
N ASP A 144 -1.25 16.98 2.84
CA ASP A 144 0.06 17.35 3.35
C ASP A 144 0.89 16.13 3.78
N ARG A 145 0.25 15.15 4.44
CA ARG A 145 0.92 13.90 4.84
C ARG A 145 1.37 13.08 3.64
N LEU A 146 0.54 12.94 2.61
CA LEU A 146 0.91 12.18 1.41
C LEU A 146 1.96 12.93 0.56
N ARG A 147 1.91 14.26 0.49
CA ARG A 147 2.97 15.07 -0.14
C ARG A 147 4.29 14.91 0.58
N GLY A 148 4.29 14.97 1.91
CA GLY A 148 5.47 14.74 2.74
C GLY A 148 6.06 13.35 2.54
N LEU A 149 5.23 12.32 2.51
CA LEU A 149 5.64 10.94 2.23
C LEU A 149 6.28 10.81 0.84
N ARG A 150 5.62 11.33 -0.19
CA ARG A 150 6.14 11.30 -1.57
C ARG A 150 7.49 12.02 -1.68
N LYS A 151 7.63 13.18 -1.04
CA LYS A 151 8.89 13.93 -1.00
C LYS A 151 9.99 13.15 -0.29
N LYS A 152 9.67 12.52 0.85
CA LYS A 152 10.62 11.70 1.62
C LYS A 152 11.10 10.51 0.79
N LEU A 153 10.18 9.79 0.14
CA LEU A 153 10.51 8.67 -0.75
C LEU A 153 11.42 9.11 -1.91
N ALA A 154 11.14 10.23 -2.54
CA ALA A 154 11.93 10.76 -3.65
C ALA A 154 13.37 11.16 -3.27
N ALA A 155 13.57 11.55 -2.01
CA ALA A 155 14.88 11.96 -1.50
C ALA A 155 15.80 10.79 -1.11
N LEU A 156 15.27 9.58 -1.01
CA LEU A 156 16.03 8.40 -0.56
C LEU A 156 16.62 7.62 -1.75
N THR A 157 17.75 6.96 -1.49
CA THR A 157 18.29 5.95 -2.41
C THR A 157 17.39 4.71 -2.45
N LEU A 158 17.50 3.91 -3.52
CA LEU A 158 16.74 2.68 -3.66
C LEU A 158 16.88 1.76 -2.44
N ASP A 159 18.11 1.52 -1.97
CA ASP A 159 18.38 0.65 -0.82
C ASP A 159 17.62 1.12 0.42
N LYS A 160 17.65 2.43 0.71
CA LYS A 160 16.94 3.01 1.86
C LYS A 160 15.41 2.91 1.71
N VAL A 161 14.89 2.97 0.49
CA VAL A 161 13.46 2.73 0.23
C VAL A 161 13.11 1.28 0.53
N ILE A 162 13.92 0.32 0.04
CA ILE A 162 13.73 -1.13 0.27
C ILE A 162 13.82 -1.45 1.76
N GLU A 163 14.75 -0.82 2.49
CA GLU A 163 14.98 -0.99 3.92
C GLU A 163 13.94 -0.27 4.81
N GLY A 164 13.00 0.46 4.23
CA GLY A 164 11.90 1.11 4.96
C GLY A 164 12.28 2.37 5.74
N HIS A 165 13.40 3.04 5.42
CA HIS A 165 13.88 4.24 6.13
C HIS A 165 13.00 5.50 5.95
N TRP A 166 11.85 5.34 5.38
CA TRP A 166 10.86 6.39 5.14
C TRP A 166 9.63 6.31 6.07
N ALA A 167 9.47 5.24 6.81
CA ALA A 167 8.38 5.04 7.77
C ALA A 167 8.58 5.85 9.07
#